data_d5faa319d27bf54dbe374e9fcaa6a7ef
#
_entry.id   d5faa319d27bf54dbe374e9fcaa6a7ef
#
_cell.length_a   1.000
_cell.length_b   1.000
_cell.length_c   1.000
_cell.angle_alpha   90.00
_cell.angle_beta   90.00
_cell.angle_gamma   90.00
#
_symmetry.space_group_name_H-M   'P 1'
#
loop_
_entity.id
_entity.type
_entity.pdbx_description
1 polymer ?
#
loop_
_entity_poly.entity_id
_entity_poly.type
_entity_poly.pdbx_seq_one_letter_code
_entity_poly.pdbx_strand_id
1 'polypeptide(L)'
;MIAVVYSGTKTAIWKIAKDGKTIAECSMPGINPFFVDQKSLLQQLNKKSILINHAEQIKKIYVFAAGATCVERRNELAASLSLFFKFAKISVHDDLHGAAIAACFNKTGIVGILGSGANCAYFNGHHPVANNFGLGFILGDEGSANYLGKIILKHFLQEKLPIELLKKFGTKYDLNRSEILERVYRKSLAQQFLSSFLDFYIDNREHPYIQQLIDDAFQRYINTYLLPTLQQYPDKEVHFVGIVAGNFQDRLRLVAERNNFEITTITKEPIYNLLNYYSN
;
A
#
# COMPACT_ATOMS: atom_id res chain seq x y z
N MET A 1 -24.44 -7.73 8.52
CA MET A 1 -23.51 -7.13 7.55
C MET A 1 -22.11 -7.04 8.13
N ILE A 2 -21.10 -7.16 7.28
CA ILE A 2 -19.70 -6.90 7.62
C ILE A 2 -19.14 -5.81 6.71
N ALA A 3 -18.13 -5.11 7.18
CA ALA A 3 -17.30 -4.23 6.36
C ALA A 3 -15.85 -4.66 6.44
N VAL A 4 -15.15 -4.59 5.32
CA VAL A 4 -13.71 -4.78 5.24
C VAL A 4 -13.08 -3.52 4.68
N VAL A 5 -11.99 -3.09 5.31
CA VAL A 5 -11.28 -1.86 4.97
C VAL A 5 -9.81 -2.17 4.75
N TYR A 6 -9.30 -1.80 3.59
CA TYR A 6 -7.87 -1.82 3.34
C TYR A 6 -7.38 -0.41 3.06
N SER A 7 -6.50 0.08 3.90
CA SER A 7 -6.01 1.45 3.85
C SER A 7 -4.50 1.51 3.70
N GLY A 8 -4.06 1.93 2.53
CA GLY A 8 -2.72 2.49 2.36
C GLY A 8 -2.65 3.93 2.87
N THR A 9 -1.52 4.59 2.66
CA THR A 9 -1.31 5.99 3.06
C THR A 9 -2.18 6.98 2.27
N LYS A 10 -2.42 6.72 0.98
CA LYS A 10 -3.17 7.64 0.09
C LYS A 10 -4.67 7.40 0.15
N THR A 11 -5.09 6.14 0.13
CA THR A 11 -6.49 5.76 -0.07
C THR A 11 -6.87 4.61 0.85
N ALA A 12 -8.06 4.69 1.44
CA ALA A 12 -8.75 3.60 2.11
C ALA A 12 -9.94 3.15 1.25
N ILE A 13 -10.00 1.85 0.96
CA ILE A 13 -11.10 1.23 0.21
C ILE A 13 -11.97 0.48 1.21
N TRP A 14 -13.27 0.71 1.14
CA TRP A 14 -14.29 0.08 1.97
C TRP A 14 -15.15 -0.82 1.11
N LYS A 15 -15.35 -2.06 1.55
CA LYS A 15 -16.35 -2.95 0.96
C LYS A 15 -17.28 -3.46 2.05
N ILE A 16 -18.57 -3.37 1.78
CA ILE A 16 -19.63 -3.82 2.68
C ILE A 16 -20.28 -5.06 2.05
N ALA A 17 -20.39 -6.12 2.85
CA ALA A 17 -21.04 -7.37 2.41
C ALA A 17 -22.17 -7.77 3.35
N LYS A 18 -23.17 -8.40 2.73
CA LYS A 18 -24.28 -9.06 3.40
C LYS A 18 -24.46 -10.45 2.79
N ASP A 19 -24.53 -11.47 3.64
CA ASP A 19 -24.74 -12.87 3.22
C ASP A 19 -23.78 -13.31 2.10
N GLY A 20 -22.47 -12.99 2.28
CA GLY A 20 -21.41 -13.33 1.34
C GLY A 20 -21.33 -12.46 0.07
N LYS A 21 -22.27 -11.54 -0.16
CA LYS A 21 -22.31 -10.69 -1.36
C LYS A 21 -21.94 -9.25 -1.06
N THR A 22 -21.09 -8.66 -1.89
CA THR A 22 -20.81 -7.20 -1.83
C THR A 22 -22.07 -6.43 -2.17
N ILE A 23 -22.50 -5.54 -1.29
CA ILE A 23 -23.67 -4.68 -1.46
C ILE A 23 -23.33 -3.22 -1.68
N ALA A 24 -22.16 -2.79 -1.21
CA ALA A 24 -21.69 -1.41 -1.39
C ALA A 24 -20.15 -1.34 -1.29
N GLU A 25 -19.60 -0.33 -1.94
CA GLU A 25 -18.18 0.01 -1.84
C GLU A 25 -17.99 1.52 -1.93
N CYS A 26 -16.95 2.02 -1.29
CA CYS A 26 -16.49 3.39 -1.46
C CYS A 26 -15.01 3.51 -1.17
N SER A 27 -14.44 4.61 -1.64
CA SER A 27 -13.09 5.03 -1.30
C SER A 27 -13.09 6.36 -0.55
N MET A 28 -12.10 6.55 0.30
CA MET A 28 -11.86 7.78 1.04
C MET A 28 -10.35 7.99 1.21
N PRO A 29 -9.88 9.16 1.67
CA PRO A 29 -8.48 9.33 2.03
C PRO A 29 -8.01 8.26 3.02
N GLY A 30 -6.72 7.91 2.95
CA GLY A 30 -6.12 6.91 3.84
C GLY A 30 -6.33 7.26 5.33
N ILE A 31 -6.59 6.23 6.12
CA ILE A 31 -6.84 6.35 7.56
C ILE A 31 -5.64 5.93 8.40
N ASN A 32 -4.42 6.28 7.94
CA ASN A 32 -3.20 6.01 8.67
C ASN A 32 -3.19 6.79 10.02
N PRO A 33 -3.13 6.11 11.18
CA PRO A 33 -3.23 6.75 12.49
C PRO A 33 -2.02 7.63 12.86
N PHE A 34 -0.94 7.61 12.08
CA PHE A 34 0.15 8.58 12.22
C PHE A 34 -0.23 9.99 11.74
N PHE A 35 -1.20 10.10 10.82
CA PHE A 35 -1.48 11.35 10.12
C PHE A 35 -2.94 11.80 10.25
N VAL A 36 -3.84 10.89 10.65
CA VAL A 36 -5.28 11.15 10.70
C VAL A 36 -5.73 11.06 12.14
N ASP A 37 -6.13 12.20 12.70
CA ASP A 37 -6.73 12.28 14.02
C ASP A 37 -8.22 11.88 14.00
N GLN A 38 -8.80 11.67 15.18
CA GLN A 38 -10.19 11.28 15.36
C GLN A 38 -11.17 12.25 14.68
N LYS A 39 -10.95 13.58 14.80
CA LYS A 39 -11.83 14.59 14.24
C LYS A 39 -11.84 14.54 12.71
N SER A 40 -10.67 14.46 12.10
CA SER A 40 -10.50 14.33 10.65
C SER A 40 -11.11 13.05 10.13
N LEU A 41 -10.93 11.93 10.84
CA LEU A 41 -11.54 10.65 10.48
C LEU A 41 -13.07 10.74 10.48
N LEU A 42 -13.68 11.26 11.55
CA LEU A 42 -15.13 11.39 11.63
C LEU A 42 -15.68 12.33 10.55
N GLN A 43 -14.98 13.41 10.23
CA GLN A 43 -15.36 14.30 9.12
C GLN A 43 -15.33 13.58 7.77
N GLN A 44 -14.33 12.73 7.53
CA GLN A 44 -14.24 11.96 6.30
C GLN A 44 -15.36 10.91 6.19
N LEU A 45 -15.68 10.20 7.28
CA LEU A 45 -16.76 9.20 7.32
C LEU A 45 -18.12 9.87 7.06
N ASN A 46 -18.38 11.02 7.68
CA ASN A 46 -19.63 11.79 7.50
C ASN A 46 -19.83 12.38 6.09
N LYS A 47 -18.79 12.37 5.24
CA LYS A 47 -18.91 12.74 3.81
C LYS A 47 -19.31 11.56 2.91
N LYS A 48 -19.40 10.34 3.44
CA LYS A 48 -19.68 9.13 2.66
C LYS A 48 -21.07 8.61 2.95
N SER A 49 -22.05 9.00 2.12
CA SER A 49 -23.44 8.57 2.23
C SER A 49 -23.60 7.06 2.34
N ILE A 50 -22.79 6.29 1.59
CA ILE A 50 -22.77 4.83 1.66
C ILE A 50 -22.48 4.35 3.09
N LEU A 51 -21.49 4.93 3.78
CA LEU A 51 -21.15 4.52 5.14
C LEU A 51 -22.24 4.93 6.13
N ILE A 52 -22.81 6.13 5.98
CA ILE A 52 -23.91 6.64 6.81
C ILE A 52 -25.12 5.69 6.71
N ASN A 53 -25.53 5.35 5.49
CA ASN A 53 -26.72 4.54 5.24
C ASN A 53 -26.61 3.10 5.77
N HIS A 54 -25.39 2.58 5.99
CA HIS A 54 -25.17 1.22 6.48
C HIS A 54 -24.61 1.15 7.90
N ALA A 55 -24.31 2.30 8.54
CA ALA A 55 -23.60 2.35 9.82
C ALA A 55 -24.28 1.51 10.93
N GLU A 56 -25.60 1.53 11.05
CA GLU A 56 -26.33 0.78 12.08
C GLU A 56 -26.45 -0.73 11.77
N GLN A 57 -26.38 -1.08 10.49
CA GLN A 57 -26.56 -2.45 10.02
C GLN A 57 -25.26 -3.24 10.04
N ILE A 58 -24.10 -2.57 9.95
CA ILE A 58 -22.80 -3.22 10.02
C ILE A 58 -22.55 -3.70 11.46
N LYS A 59 -22.26 -5.00 11.61
CA LYS A 59 -22.02 -5.63 12.92
C LYS A 59 -20.57 -5.98 13.17
N LYS A 60 -19.76 -6.10 12.11
CA LYS A 60 -18.32 -6.35 12.21
C LYS A 60 -17.57 -5.50 11.19
N ILE A 61 -16.46 -4.93 11.59
CA ILE A 61 -15.56 -4.18 10.71
C ILE A 61 -14.15 -4.72 10.89
N TYR A 62 -13.54 -5.12 9.80
CA TYR A 62 -12.14 -5.56 9.73
C TYR A 62 -11.33 -4.48 9.01
N VAL A 63 -10.43 -3.84 9.71
CA VAL A 63 -9.61 -2.74 9.21
C VAL A 63 -8.16 -3.16 9.12
N PHE A 64 -7.57 -2.96 7.96
CA PHE A 64 -6.15 -3.18 7.69
C PHE A 64 -5.55 -1.85 7.25
N ALA A 65 -4.77 -1.21 8.12
CA ALA A 65 -4.33 0.15 7.88
C ALA A 65 -2.81 0.32 8.01
N ALA A 66 -2.20 0.93 7.00
CA ALA A 66 -0.81 1.39 7.08
C ALA A 66 -0.64 2.27 8.34
N GLY A 67 0.44 2.06 9.08
CA GLY A 67 0.72 2.78 10.32
C GLY A 67 0.05 2.24 11.58
N ALA A 68 -0.87 1.28 11.50
CA ALA A 68 -1.47 0.60 12.67
C ALA A 68 -0.53 -0.48 13.25
N THR A 69 0.75 -0.16 13.41
CA THR A 69 1.83 -1.12 13.72
C THR A 69 1.91 -1.50 15.20
N CYS A 70 1.41 -0.67 16.12
CA CYS A 70 1.39 -0.96 17.55
C CYS A 70 -0.05 -1.08 18.10
N VAL A 71 -0.18 -1.69 19.27
CA VAL A 71 -1.48 -1.94 19.92
C VAL A 71 -2.21 -0.65 20.23
N GLU A 72 -1.49 0.38 20.68
CA GLU A 72 -2.04 1.67 21.05
C GLU A 72 -2.73 2.33 19.85
N ARG A 73 -2.05 2.43 18.70
CA ARG A 73 -2.63 3.01 17.48
C ARG A 73 -3.81 2.21 16.93
N ARG A 74 -3.75 0.88 17.03
CA ARG A 74 -4.88 0.03 16.65
C ARG A 74 -6.10 0.31 17.52
N ASN A 75 -5.90 0.45 18.83
CA ASN A 75 -6.96 0.76 19.77
C ASN A 75 -7.54 2.18 19.56
N GLU A 76 -6.70 3.17 19.34
CA GLU A 76 -7.11 4.55 19.04
C GLU A 76 -7.96 4.62 17.76
N LEU A 77 -7.53 3.93 16.69
CA LEU A 77 -8.27 3.88 15.44
C LEU A 77 -9.61 3.13 15.62
N ALA A 78 -9.62 2.01 16.35
CA ALA A 78 -10.85 1.27 16.66
C ALA A 78 -11.81 2.12 17.48
N ALA A 79 -11.35 2.82 18.51
CA ALA A 79 -12.16 3.72 19.34
C ALA A 79 -12.76 4.86 18.49
N SER A 80 -11.95 5.47 17.63
CA SER A 80 -12.41 6.54 16.74
C SER A 80 -13.50 6.07 15.76
N LEU A 81 -13.34 4.88 15.19
CA LEU A 81 -14.35 4.28 14.31
C LEU A 81 -15.62 3.90 15.06
N SER A 82 -15.52 3.48 16.34
CA SER A 82 -16.68 3.11 17.18
C SER A 82 -17.60 4.29 17.49
N LEU A 83 -17.11 5.51 17.43
CA LEU A 83 -17.96 6.70 17.56
C LEU A 83 -18.95 6.85 16.40
N PHE A 84 -18.57 6.39 15.21
CA PHE A 84 -19.43 6.42 14.03
C PHE A 84 -20.22 5.11 13.88
N PHE A 85 -19.58 3.96 14.04
CA PHE A 85 -20.20 2.63 13.90
C PHE A 85 -20.56 2.05 15.27
N LYS A 86 -21.56 2.60 15.93
CA LYS A 86 -21.93 2.33 17.34
C LYS A 86 -22.30 0.87 17.61
N PHE A 87 -22.74 0.11 16.59
CA PHE A 87 -23.24 -1.24 16.74
C PHE A 87 -22.27 -2.30 16.18
N ALA A 88 -21.09 -1.89 15.73
CA ALA A 88 -20.12 -2.78 15.12
C ALA A 88 -19.00 -3.18 16.09
N LYS A 89 -18.62 -4.45 16.07
CA LYS A 89 -17.34 -4.90 16.62
C LYS A 89 -16.25 -4.59 15.62
N ILE A 90 -15.23 -3.82 16.00
CA ILE A 90 -14.16 -3.33 15.14
C ILE A 90 -12.86 -4.04 15.49
N SER A 91 -12.22 -4.64 14.48
CA SER A 91 -10.89 -5.25 14.59
C SER A 91 -9.93 -4.47 13.69
N VAL A 92 -8.84 -3.97 14.23
CA VAL A 92 -7.83 -3.19 13.49
C VAL A 92 -6.51 -3.94 13.49
N HIS A 93 -5.91 -4.07 12.32
CA HIS A 93 -4.61 -4.66 12.07
C HIS A 93 -3.79 -3.73 11.18
N ASP A 94 -2.48 -3.98 11.07
CA ASP A 94 -1.65 -3.30 10.08
C ASP A 94 -1.93 -3.81 8.65
N ASP A 95 -1.50 -3.05 7.67
CA ASP A 95 -1.68 -3.36 6.24
C ASP A 95 -0.93 -4.63 5.81
N LEU A 96 0.21 -4.94 6.45
CA LEU A 96 0.97 -6.15 6.19
C LEU A 96 0.19 -7.41 6.57
N HIS A 97 -0.55 -7.37 7.67
CA HIS A 97 -1.43 -8.47 8.06
C HIS A 97 -2.55 -8.68 7.02
N GLY A 98 -3.16 -7.58 6.57
CA GLY A 98 -4.17 -7.64 5.51
C GLY A 98 -3.60 -8.17 4.19
N ALA A 99 -2.42 -7.73 3.79
CA ALA A 99 -1.72 -8.22 2.62
C ALA A 99 -1.43 -9.73 2.71
N ALA A 100 -1.00 -10.20 3.89
CA ALA A 100 -0.69 -11.60 4.14
C ALA A 100 -1.93 -12.49 4.06
N ILE A 101 -3.04 -12.11 4.70
CA ILE A 101 -4.31 -12.82 4.57
C ILE A 101 -4.78 -12.84 3.10
N ALA A 102 -4.71 -11.70 2.41
CA ALA A 102 -5.18 -11.59 1.03
C ALA A 102 -4.37 -12.46 0.05
N ALA A 103 -3.08 -12.65 0.30
CA ALA A 103 -2.19 -13.42 -0.56
C ALA A 103 -2.14 -14.91 -0.22
N CYS A 104 -2.10 -15.25 1.07
CA CYS A 104 -1.87 -16.61 1.55
C CYS A 104 -3.11 -17.29 2.15
N PHE A 105 -4.17 -16.55 2.46
CA PHE A 105 -5.31 -17.00 3.25
C PHE A 105 -4.84 -17.53 4.62
N ASN A 106 -4.88 -18.86 4.83
CA ASN A 106 -4.42 -19.50 6.06
C ASN A 106 -3.12 -20.31 5.84
N LYS A 107 -2.48 -20.20 4.66
CA LYS A 107 -1.23 -20.90 4.37
C LYS A 107 -0.03 -20.05 4.78
N THR A 108 1.09 -20.71 5.03
CA THR A 108 2.35 -20.01 5.27
C THR A 108 2.96 -19.49 3.97
N GLY A 109 3.67 -18.37 4.02
CA GLY A 109 4.34 -17.81 2.83
C GLY A 109 5.13 -16.55 3.16
N ILE A 110 5.91 -16.07 2.23
CA ILE A 110 6.56 -14.76 2.30
C ILE A 110 5.71 -13.76 1.53
N VAL A 111 5.37 -12.64 2.17
CA VAL A 111 4.52 -11.62 1.59
C VAL A 111 5.26 -10.31 1.48
N GLY A 112 5.46 -9.84 0.25
CA GLY A 112 6.02 -8.54 -0.06
C GLY A 112 4.92 -7.52 -0.35
N ILE A 113 4.99 -6.35 0.27
CA ILE A 113 4.19 -5.18 -0.11
C ILE A 113 5.01 -4.28 -1.02
N LEU A 114 4.44 -3.95 -2.18
CA LEU A 114 4.92 -2.92 -3.11
C LEU A 114 3.74 -2.02 -3.49
N GLY A 115 3.45 -1.09 -2.59
CA GLY A 115 2.38 -0.10 -2.70
C GLY A 115 2.91 1.34 -2.69
N SER A 116 2.25 2.25 -1.95
CA SER A 116 2.80 3.59 -1.67
C SER A 116 4.09 3.53 -0.87
N GLY A 117 4.17 2.59 0.09
CA GLY A 117 5.38 2.17 0.80
C GLY A 117 5.74 0.73 0.46
N ALA A 118 6.77 0.19 1.13
CA ALA A 118 7.25 -1.17 0.96
C ALA A 118 7.45 -1.87 2.31
N ASN A 119 7.17 -3.17 2.34
CA ASN A 119 7.43 -4.04 3.48
C ASN A 119 7.56 -5.49 3.01
N CYS A 120 8.07 -6.38 3.87
CA CYS A 120 8.15 -7.81 3.61
C CYS A 120 8.09 -8.56 4.93
N ALA A 121 7.35 -9.67 5.00
CA ALA A 121 7.38 -10.57 6.15
C ALA A 121 7.07 -12.01 5.78
N TYR A 122 7.52 -12.94 6.61
CA TYR A 122 7.01 -14.29 6.64
C TYR A 122 5.66 -14.30 7.36
N PHE A 123 4.68 -14.93 6.75
CA PHE A 123 3.35 -15.19 7.31
C PHE A 123 3.27 -16.64 7.79
N ASN A 124 2.95 -16.85 9.06
CA ASN A 124 2.91 -18.19 9.67
C ASN A 124 1.55 -18.89 9.54
N GLY A 125 0.66 -18.36 8.72
CA GLY A 125 -0.72 -18.83 8.53
C GLY A 125 -1.76 -18.11 9.41
N HIS A 126 -1.31 -17.35 10.42
CA HIS A 126 -2.18 -16.60 11.31
C HIS A 126 -1.82 -15.10 11.39
N HIS A 127 -0.54 -14.78 11.45
CA HIS A 127 -0.06 -13.40 11.50
C HIS A 127 1.35 -13.28 10.89
N PRO A 128 1.69 -12.10 10.37
CA PRO A 128 3.07 -11.81 9.93
C PRO A 128 4.02 -11.89 11.13
N VAL A 129 5.17 -12.51 10.93
CA VAL A 129 6.23 -12.52 11.93
C VAL A 129 6.89 -11.15 11.96
N ALA A 130 7.14 -10.63 13.17
CA ALA A 130 7.76 -9.33 13.37
C ALA A 130 9.12 -9.25 12.63
N ASN A 131 9.37 -8.10 12.02
CA ASN A 131 10.59 -7.80 11.28
C ASN A 131 11.07 -6.37 11.59
N ASN A 132 12.27 -6.03 11.09
CA ASN A 132 12.88 -4.71 11.25
C ASN A 132 12.69 -3.82 10.01
N PHE A 133 11.76 -4.16 9.12
CA PHE A 133 11.42 -3.41 7.92
C PHE A 133 10.29 -2.40 8.19
N GLY A 134 9.78 -1.74 7.13
CA GLY A 134 8.70 -0.77 7.28
C GLY A 134 9.15 0.55 7.90
N LEU A 135 10.37 0.99 7.56
CA LEU A 135 10.99 2.21 8.10
C LEU A 135 10.42 3.50 7.48
N GLY A 136 9.51 3.38 6.54
CA GLY A 136 8.85 4.51 5.86
C GLY A 136 9.72 5.17 4.79
N PHE A 137 9.17 6.22 4.17
CA PHE A 137 9.69 6.78 2.92
C PHE A 137 11.04 7.49 3.02
N ILE A 138 11.47 7.87 4.21
CA ILE A 138 12.78 8.52 4.41
C ILE A 138 13.90 7.49 4.51
N LEU A 139 13.71 6.48 5.37
CA LEU A 139 14.73 5.50 5.73
C LEU A 139 14.64 4.17 4.97
N GLY A 140 13.57 3.98 4.18
CA GLY A 140 13.28 2.73 3.49
C GLY A 140 12.37 2.94 2.30
N ASP A 141 11.37 2.06 2.18
CA ASP A 141 10.37 2.01 1.10
C ASP A 141 10.98 1.71 -0.30
N GLU A 142 12.15 1.06 -0.38
CA GLU A 142 12.75 0.65 -1.65
C GLU A 142 11.73 -0.10 -2.51
N GLY A 143 11.69 0.20 -3.80
CA GLY A 143 10.76 -0.41 -4.75
C GLY A 143 9.32 0.13 -4.73
N SER A 144 8.93 0.92 -3.74
CA SER A 144 7.59 1.49 -3.61
C SER A 144 7.34 2.69 -4.53
N ALA A 145 6.08 3.15 -4.60
CA ALA A 145 5.72 4.38 -5.30
C ALA A 145 6.44 5.62 -4.71
N ASN A 146 6.64 5.67 -3.39
CA ASN A 146 7.41 6.74 -2.75
C ASN A 146 8.86 6.75 -3.21
N TYR A 147 9.46 5.58 -3.29
CA TYR A 147 10.83 5.41 -3.75
C TYR A 147 10.98 5.83 -5.21
N LEU A 148 10.09 5.33 -6.09
CA LEU A 148 10.05 5.70 -7.49
C LEU A 148 9.84 7.21 -7.66
N GLY A 149 8.96 7.82 -6.88
CA GLY A 149 8.74 9.27 -6.87
C GLY A 149 9.98 10.07 -6.49
N LYS A 150 10.75 9.61 -5.48
CA LYS A 150 12.06 10.23 -5.15
C LYS A 150 13.04 10.16 -6.32
N ILE A 151 13.10 9.01 -6.99
CA ILE A 151 14.04 8.81 -8.11
C ILE A 151 13.67 9.70 -9.29
N ILE A 152 12.40 9.72 -9.72
CA ILE A 152 12.00 10.49 -10.89
C ILE A 152 12.16 12.00 -10.66
N LEU A 153 11.80 12.50 -9.47
CA LEU A 153 12.00 13.91 -9.10
C LEU A 153 13.49 14.29 -9.09
N LYS A 154 14.34 13.43 -8.53
CA LYS A 154 15.79 13.65 -8.55
C LYS A 154 16.33 13.73 -9.97
N HIS A 155 15.91 12.79 -10.83
CA HIS A 155 16.36 12.77 -12.24
C HIS A 155 15.81 13.97 -13.03
N PHE A 156 14.56 14.38 -12.75
CA PHE A 156 13.99 15.59 -13.33
C PHE A 156 14.77 16.85 -12.93
N LEU A 157 14.99 17.06 -11.62
CA LEU A 157 15.71 18.23 -11.10
C LEU A 157 17.18 18.30 -11.49
N GLN A 158 17.80 17.18 -11.82
CA GLN A 158 19.19 17.06 -12.30
C GLN A 158 19.29 16.98 -13.82
N GLU A 159 18.18 17.15 -14.55
CA GLU A 159 18.10 17.07 -16.01
C GLU A 159 18.70 15.77 -16.59
N LYS A 160 18.55 14.66 -15.85
CA LYS A 160 19.05 13.33 -16.23
C LYS A 160 18.05 12.51 -17.03
N LEU A 161 16.79 12.96 -17.11
CA LEU A 161 15.79 12.30 -17.94
C LEU A 161 16.13 12.48 -19.42
N PRO A 162 15.89 11.46 -20.27
CA PRO A 162 15.86 11.64 -21.71
C PRO A 162 14.99 12.83 -22.09
N ILE A 163 15.38 13.57 -23.11
CA ILE A 163 14.75 14.86 -23.46
C ILE A 163 13.23 14.75 -23.68
N GLU A 164 12.76 13.66 -24.24
CA GLU A 164 11.33 13.38 -24.45
C GLU A 164 10.60 13.15 -23.13
N LEU A 165 11.21 12.45 -22.16
CA LEU A 165 10.64 12.24 -20.83
C LEU A 165 10.70 13.51 -20.00
N LEU A 166 11.77 14.30 -20.11
CA LEU A 166 11.91 15.60 -19.44
C LEU A 166 10.78 16.55 -19.85
N LYS A 167 10.50 16.67 -21.17
CA LYS A 167 9.40 17.46 -21.70
C LYS A 167 8.03 16.95 -21.21
N LYS A 168 7.78 15.64 -21.31
CA LYS A 168 6.53 15.03 -20.83
C LYS A 168 6.30 15.27 -19.34
N PHE A 169 7.36 15.14 -18.53
CA PHE A 169 7.28 15.35 -17.08
C PHE A 169 6.95 16.80 -16.74
N GLY A 170 7.67 17.76 -17.34
CA GLY A 170 7.44 19.19 -17.16
C GLY A 170 6.01 19.60 -17.56
N THR A 171 5.53 19.12 -18.72
CA THR A 171 4.15 19.41 -19.17
C THR A 171 3.09 18.80 -18.28
N LYS A 172 3.30 17.56 -17.80
CA LYS A 172 2.30 16.85 -16.98
C LYS A 172 2.14 17.45 -15.59
N TYR A 173 3.24 17.86 -14.96
CA TYR A 173 3.21 18.27 -13.56
C TYR A 173 3.37 19.77 -13.33
N ASP A 174 3.92 20.48 -14.28
CA ASP A 174 4.16 21.95 -14.23
C ASP A 174 4.73 22.41 -12.88
N LEU A 175 5.77 21.71 -12.41
CA LEU A 175 6.39 21.92 -11.10
C LEU A 175 7.78 22.53 -11.28
N ASN A 176 8.05 23.60 -10.55
CA ASN A 176 9.39 24.16 -10.47
C ASN A 176 10.18 23.57 -9.27
N ARG A 177 11.50 23.80 -9.27
CA ARG A 177 12.41 23.31 -8.23
C ARG A 177 11.98 23.73 -6.82
N SER A 178 11.56 24.98 -6.62
CA SER A 178 11.22 25.52 -5.31
C SER A 178 9.98 24.83 -4.76
N GLU A 179 8.94 24.65 -5.57
CA GLU A 179 7.71 23.94 -5.18
C GLU A 179 7.97 22.48 -4.81
N ILE A 180 8.80 21.78 -5.60
CA ILE A 180 9.16 20.39 -5.30
C ILE A 180 9.82 20.30 -3.92
N LEU A 181 10.84 21.13 -3.68
CA LEU A 181 11.56 21.14 -2.41
C LEU A 181 10.65 21.53 -1.23
N GLU A 182 9.76 22.51 -1.43
CA GLU A 182 8.80 22.88 -0.40
C GLU A 182 7.84 21.73 -0.06
N ARG A 183 7.28 21.05 -1.08
CA ARG A 183 6.36 19.92 -0.89
C ARG A 183 7.03 18.72 -0.21
N VAL A 184 8.31 18.47 -0.54
CA VAL A 184 9.05 17.33 0.03
C VAL A 184 9.51 17.59 1.46
N TYR A 185 9.96 18.82 1.78
CA TYR A 185 10.66 19.09 3.04
C TYR A 185 9.87 19.93 4.05
N ARG A 186 8.84 20.66 3.62
CA ARG A 186 8.13 21.59 4.50
C ARG A 186 6.62 21.36 4.60
N LYS A 187 5.99 20.76 3.59
CA LYS A 187 4.56 20.49 3.62
C LYS A 187 4.27 19.15 4.30
N SER A 188 3.10 19.07 4.91
CA SER A 188 2.54 17.79 5.33
C SER A 188 2.26 16.89 4.11
N LEU A 189 2.20 15.58 4.33
CA LEU A 189 1.86 14.60 3.28
C LEU A 189 2.89 14.47 2.15
N ALA A 190 4.19 14.74 2.42
CA ALA A 190 5.27 14.53 1.46
C ALA A 190 5.25 13.12 0.85
N GLN A 191 4.89 12.11 1.64
CA GLN A 191 4.73 10.74 1.18
C GLN A 191 3.66 10.60 0.08
N GLN A 192 2.51 11.26 0.22
CA GLN A 192 1.46 11.25 -0.81
C GLN A 192 1.91 11.98 -2.08
N PHE A 193 2.62 13.08 -1.92
CA PHE A 193 3.21 13.82 -3.04
C PHE A 193 4.21 12.95 -3.81
N LEU A 194 5.14 12.29 -3.12
CA LEU A 194 6.10 11.39 -3.76
C LEU A 194 5.40 10.23 -4.48
N SER A 195 4.46 9.57 -3.84
CA SER A 195 3.76 8.43 -4.44
C SER A 195 2.87 8.81 -5.65
N SER A 196 2.49 10.08 -5.80
CA SER A 196 1.67 10.54 -6.92
C SER A 196 2.40 10.48 -8.27
N PHE A 197 3.72 10.42 -8.28
CA PHE A 197 4.50 10.30 -9.53
C PHE A 197 4.51 8.87 -10.11
N LEU A 198 3.89 7.90 -9.44
CA LEU A 198 3.72 6.55 -9.99
C LEU A 198 3.00 6.57 -11.34
N ASP A 199 2.05 7.49 -11.53
CA ASP A 199 1.30 7.64 -12.79
C ASP A 199 2.21 7.95 -13.98
N PHE A 200 3.34 8.66 -13.76
CA PHE A 200 4.31 8.91 -14.82
C PHE A 200 5.03 7.62 -15.27
N TYR A 201 5.34 6.73 -14.33
CA TYR A 201 5.91 5.43 -14.66
C TYR A 201 4.92 4.56 -15.43
N ILE A 202 3.64 4.57 -15.04
CA ILE A 202 2.59 3.80 -15.70
C ILE A 202 2.39 4.28 -17.14
N ASP A 203 2.30 5.61 -17.35
CA ASP A 203 2.10 6.21 -18.68
C ASP A 203 3.27 6.00 -19.63
N ASN A 204 4.47 5.80 -19.09
CA ASN A 204 5.69 5.65 -19.89
C ASN A 204 6.36 4.28 -19.67
N ARG A 205 5.60 3.26 -19.23
CA ARG A 205 6.13 1.94 -18.85
C ARG A 205 6.92 1.21 -19.93
N GLU A 206 6.64 1.50 -21.20
CA GLU A 206 7.33 0.89 -22.35
C GLU A 206 8.66 1.58 -22.69
N HIS A 207 8.95 2.73 -22.08
CA HIS A 207 10.19 3.44 -22.34
C HIS A 207 11.38 2.76 -21.64
N PRO A 208 12.48 2.41 -22.35
CA PRO A 208 13.60 1.64 -21.77
C PRO A 208 14.19 2.26 -20.50
N TYR A 209 14.29 3.59 -20.46
CA TYR A 209 14.79 4.31 -19.29
C TYR A 209 13.87 4.12 -18.06
N ILE A 210 12.56 4.14 -18.26
CA ILE A 210 11.58 3.91 -17.18
C ILE A 210 11.64 2.45 -16.72
N GLN A 211 11.75 1.50 -17.64
CA GLN A 211 11.92 0.08 -17.32
C GLN A 211 13.17 -0.15 -16.47
N GLN A 212 14.29 0.48 -16.83
CA GLN A 212 15.52 0.39 -16.04
C GLN A 212 15.34 0.92 -14.60
N LEU A 213 14.68 2.08 -14.44
CA LEU A 213 14.41 2.62 -13.10
C LEU A 213 13.53 1.71 -12.24
N ILE A 214 12.56 1.03 -12.88
CA ILE A 214 11.69 0.06 -12.20
C ILE A 214 12.49 -1.18 -11.81
N ASP A 215 13.29 -1.74 -12.72
CA ASP A 215 14.12 -2.91 -12.45
C ASP A 215 15.11 -2.63 -11.31
N ASP A 216 15.78 -1.49 -11.34
CA ASP A 216 16.72 -1.08 -10.27
C ASP A 216 16.01 -0.93 -8.92
N ALA A 217 14.79 -0.39 -8.93
CA ALA A 217 13.99 -0.24 -7.72
C ALA A 217 13.56 -1.61 -7.15
N PHE A 218 13.14 -2.54 -8.01
CA PHE A 218 12.80 -3.90 -7.60
C PHE A 218 14.02 -4.68 -7.13
N GLN A 219 15.16 -4.53 -7.79
CA GLN A 219 16.40 -5.17 -7.33
C GLN A 219 16.80 -4.67 -5.94
N ARG A 220 16.64 -3.37 -5.65
CA ARG A 220 16.87 -2.83 -4.30
C ARG A 220 15.90 -3.40 -3.28
N TYR A 221 14.61 -3.49 -3.62
CA TYR A 221 13.62 -4.13 -2.76
C TYR A 221 14.00 -5.58 -2.43
N ILE A 222 14.35 -6.36 -3.46
CA ILE A 222 14.75 -7.76 -3.30
C ILE A 222 15.95 -7.87 -2.36
N ASN A 223 16.98 -7.07 -2.58
CA ASN A 223 18.18 -7.11 -1.75
C ASN A 223 17.93 -6.68 -0.30
N THR A 224 17.07 -5.69 -0.10
CA THR A 224 16.82 -5.10 1.23
C THR A 224 15.87 -5.93 2.07
N TYR A 225 14.80 -6.45 1.46
CA TYR A 225 13.69 -7.07 2.20
C TYR A 225 13.55 -8.57 1.91
N LEU A 226 13.53 -8.95 0.63
CA LEU A 226 13.12 -10.29 0.27
C LEU A 226 14.23 -11.33 0.49
N LEU A 227 15.45 -11.08 0.04
CA LEU A 227 16.56 -12.03 0.20
C LEU A 227 16.86 -12.33 1.68
N PRO A 228 16.93 -11.34 2.60
CA PRO A 228 17.08 -11.63 4.03
C PRO A 228 15.94 -12.49 4.58
N THR A 229 14.71 -12.24 4.11
CA THR A 229 13.54 -13.03 4.53
C THR A 229 13.59 -14.46 3.98
N LEU A 230 13.98 -14.66 2.72
CA LEU A 230 14.16 -15.97 2.11
C LEU A 230 15.29 -16.77 2.78
N GLN A 231 16.38 -16.12 3.18
CA GLN A 231 17.47 -16.77 3.93
C GLN A 231 16.99 -17.30 5.28
N GLN A 232 16.09 -16.58 5.94
CA GLN A 232 15.54 -16.97 7.23
C GLN A 232 14.42 -18.02 7.10
N TYR A 233 13.65 -17.97 6.01
CA TYR A 233 12.52 -18.86 5.74
C TYR A 233 12.64 -19.47 4.34
N PRO A 234 13.58 -20.41 4.12
CA PRO A 234 13.79 -21.04 2.82
C PRO A 234 12.56 -21.87 2.38
N ASP A 235 12.45 -22.11 1.09
CA ASP A 235 11.42 -22.96 0.46
C ASP A 235 9.97 -22.51 0.70
N LYS A 236 9.76 -21.20 0.97
CA LYS A 236 8.42 -20.62 1.11
C LYS A 236 7.96 -19.97 -0.18
N GLU A 237 6.68 -20.14 -0.46
CA GLU A 237 6.02 -19.42 -1.55
C GLU A 237 6.14 -17.92 -1.35
N VAL A 238 6.44 -17.20 -2.45
CA VAL A 238 6.59 -15.74 -2.44
C VAL A 238 5.39 -15.09 -3.11
N HIS A 239 4.77 -14.18 -2.40
CA HIS A 239 3.59 -13.45 -2.83
C HIS A 239 3.85 -11.94 -2.78
N PHE A 240 3.29 -11.20 -3.73
CA PHE A 240 3.34 -9.75 -3.72
C PHE A 240 1.96 -9.13 -3.67
N VAL A 241 1.84 -8.01 -2.95
CA VAL A 241 0.60 -7.24 -2.83
C VAL A 241 0.89 -5.76 -3.07
N GLY A 242 0.01 -5.07 -3.79
CA GLY A 242 0.02 -3.63 -3.93
C GLY A 242 0.05 -3.12 -5.37
N ILE A 243 -0.17 -1.81 -5.47
CA ILE A 243 -0.39 -1.12 -6.76
C ILE A 243 0.87 -1.14 -7.65
N VAL A 244 2.07 -1.05 -7.07
CA VAL A 244 3.33 -1.09 -7.82
C VAL A 244 3.58 -2.49 -8.34
N ALA A 245 3.47 -3.52 -7.47
CA ALA A 245 3.60 -4.91 -7.88
C ALA A 245 2.63 -5.27 -9.01
N GLY A 246 1.36 -4.87 -8.88
CA GLY A 246 0.32 -5.18 -9.85
C GLY A 246 0.48 -4.45 -11.20
N ASN A 247 0.94 -3.19 -11.20
CA ASN A 247 1.13 -2.44 -12.45
C ASN A 247 2.38 -2.86 -13.24
N PHE A 248 3.40 -3.40 -12.56
CA PHE A 248 4.68 -3.77 -13.16
C PHE A 248 5.02 -5.25 -12.89
N GLN A 249 4.00 -6.11 -12.89
CA GLN A 249 4.17 -7.54 -12.59
C GLN A 249 5.11 -8.26 -13.55
N ASP A 250 5.12 -7.86 -14.82
CA ASP A 250 6.04 -8.36 -15.85
C ASP A 250 7.50 -8.07 -15.48
N ARG A 251 7.79 -6.82 -15.10
CA ARG A 251 9.13 -6.41 -14.67
C ARG A 251 9.53 -7.07 -13.35
N LEU A 252 8.60 -7.16 -12.40
CA LEU A 252 8.86 -7.77 -11.10
C LEU A 252 9.21 -9.27 -11.27
N ARG A 253 8.49 -10.01 -12.13
CA ARG A 253 8.80 -11.40 -12.44
C ARG A 253 10.15 -11.54 -13.13
N LEU A 254 10.48 -10.68 -14.09
CA LEU A 254 11.78 -10.68 -14.75
C LEU A 254 12.94 -10.47 -13.76
N VAL A 255 12.79 -9.55 -12.81
CA VAL A 255 13.81 -9.33 -11.77
C VAL A 255 13.87 -10.49 -10.79
N ALA A 256 12.74 -11.13 -10.47
CA ALA A 256 12.69 -12.35 -9.65
C ALA A 256 13.48 -13.51 -10.28
N GLU A 257 13.27 -13.77 -11.58
CA GLU A 257 14.00 -14.78 -12.35
C GLU A 257 15.52 -14.56 -12.31
N ARG A 258 15.96 -13.30 -12.45
CA ARG A 258 17.39 -12.93 -12.35
C ARG A 258 17.98 -13.19 -10.96
N ASN A 259 17.14 -13.27 -9.93
CA ASN A 259 17.52 -13.54 -8.54
C ASN A 259 17.20 -14.97 -8.10
N ASN A 260 16.88 -15.90 -9.06
CA ASN A 260 16.63 -17.31 -8.84
C ASN A 260 15.50 -17.63 -7.85
N PHE A 261 14.42 -16.86 -7.88
CA PHE A 261 13.19 -17.22 -7.16
C PHE A 261 11.94 -16.99 -8.03
N GLU A 262 10.87 -17.70 -7.70
CA GLU A 262 9.59 -17.62 -8.39
C GLU A 262 8.56 -16.87 -7.54
N ILE A 263 7.71 -16.07 -8.21
CA ILE A 263 6.59 -15.38 -7.57
C ILE A 263 5.32 -16.18 -7.80
N THR A 264 4.74 -16.70 -6.73
CA THR A 264 3.52 -17.51 -6.76
C THR A 264 2.31 -16.64 -7.15
N THR A 265 2.08 -15.53 -6.45
CA THR A 265 0.95 -14.63 -6.77
C THR A 265 1.33 -13.16 -6.68
N ILE A 266 0.64 -12.34 -7.47
CA ILE A 266 0.68 -10.87 -7.38
C ILE A 266 -0.76 -10.36 -7.28
N THR A 267 -1.09 -9.73 -6.15
CA THR A 267 -2.42 -9.18 -5.87
C THR A 267 -2.36 -7.65 -5.86
N LYS A 268 -2.90 -7.02 -6.90
CA LYS A 268 -2.91 -5.55 -7.00
C LYS A 268 -3.79 -4.90 -5.92
N GLU A 269 -4.97 -5.45 -5.70
CA GLU A 269 -5.99 -4.92 -4.80
C GLU A 269 -6.43 -5.99 -3.78
N PRO A 270 -5.83 -6.03 -2.57
CA PRO A 270 -6.09 -7.08 -1.60
C PRO A 270 -7.50 -7.09 -1.01
N ILE A 271 -8.22 -5.99 -1.13
CA ILE A 271 -9.56 -5.83 -0.55
C ILE A 271 -10.57 -6.89 -1.01
N TYR A 272 -10.46 -7.39 -2.25
CA TYR A 272 -11.35 -8.42 -2.76
C TYR A 272 -11.11 -9.76 -2.07
N ASN A 273 -9.84 -10.16 -1.94
CA ASN A 273 -9.47 -11.40 -1.26
C ASN A 273 -9.80 -11.35 0.24
N LEU A 274 -9.59 -10.19 0.87
CA LEU A 274 -9.95 -9.95 2.26
C LEU A 274 -11.47 -10.06 2.47
N LEU A 275 -12.26 -9.46 1.58
CA LEU A 275 -13.71 -9.58 1.68
C LEU A 275 -14.15 -11.03 1.56
N ASN A 276 -13.62 -11.78 0.60
CA ASN A 276 -13.91 -13.21 0.44
C ASN A 276 -13.53 -14.00 1.71
N TYR A 277 -12.37 -13.74 2.29
CA TYR A 277 -11.89 -14.39 3.51
C TYR A 277 -12.83 -14.19 4.71
N TYR A 278 -13.37 -12.98 4.90
CA TYR A 278 -14.23 -12.65 6.05
C TYR A 278 -15.72 -12.84 5.79
N SER A 279 -16.14 -13.09 4.56
CA SER A 279 -17.54 -13.31 4.19
C SER A 279 -17.95 -14.79 4.22
N ASN A 280 -16.97 -15.69 4.22
CA ASN A 280 -17.13 -17.14 4.35
C ASN A 280 -16.86 -17.58 5.79
#